data_45c3625ea009a331400faf1fcd847cd6
#
_entry.id   45c3625ea009a331400faf1fcd847cd6
#
_cell.length_a   1.000
_cell.length_b   1.000
_cell.length_c   1.000
_cell.angle_alpha   90.00
_cell.angle_beta   90.00
_cell.angle_gamma   90.00
#
_symmetry.space_group_name_H-M   'P 1'
#
loop_
_entity.id
_entity.type
_entity.pdbx_description
1 polymer ?
#
loop_
_entity_poly.entity_id
_entity_poly.type
_entity_poly.pdbx_seq_one_letter_code
_entity_poly.pdbx_strand_id
1 'polypeptide(L)'
;MFRYPGDGELAAALSPLAREELEHFERVQALLERRGLPLRSLAAPPYGAALTALVRRAEPDRMLDSFLVAGLIEARSHERMALLAAHSPDPELRELYGDLLTSEARHFGLYWVLCE
;
A
#
# COMPACT_ATOMS: atom_id res chain seq x y z
N MET A 1 -7.09 -9.98 8.27
CA MET A 1 -6.48 -8.65 8.14
C MET A 1 -5.59 -8.30 9.32
N PHE A 2 -6.10 -8.33 10.55
CA PHE A 2 -5.26 -8.06 11.70
C PHE A 2 -4.62 -9.33 12.23
N ARG A 3 -3.28 -9.30 12.32
CA ARG A 3 -2.50 -10.37 12.93
C ARG A 3 -2.46 -10.25 14.46
N TYR A 4 -2.75 -9.04 14.97
CA TYR A 4 -2.68 -8.69 16.39
C TYR A 4 -4.04 -8.16 16.88
N PRO A 5 -5.10 -9.00 16.87
CA PRO A 5 -6.45 -8.52 17.17
C PRO A 5 -6.66 -8.05 18.61
N GLY A 6 -5.75 -8.40 19.52
CA GLY A 6 -5.79 -7.93 20.89
C GLY A 6 -5.21 -6.54 21.12
N ASP A 7 -4.57 -5.95 20.12
CA ASP A 7 -3.98 -4.60 20.22
C ASP A 7 -4.97 -3.57 19.65
N GLY A 8 -5.74 -2.94 20.55
CA GLY A 8 -6.74 -1.94 20.16
C GLY A 8 -6.14 -0.66 19.59
N GLU A 9 -4.96 -0.25 20.03
CA GLU A 9 -4.28 0.93 19.50
C GLU A 9 -3.80 0.67 18.07
N LEU A 10 -3.24 -0.50 17.83
CA LEU A 10 -2.81 -0.90 16.49
C LEU A 10 -4.00 -0.98 15.54
N ALA A 11 -5.10 -1.60 15.96
CA ALA A 11 -6.33 -1.69 15.17
C ALA A 11 -6.86 -0.29 14.84
N ALA A 12 -6.87 0.63 15.80
CA ALA A 12 -7.32 2.01 15.61
C ALA A 12 -6.42 2.77 14.63
N ALA A 13 -5.10 2.52 14.66
CA ALA A 13 -4.15 3.15 13.75
C ALA A 13 -4.29 2.62 12.32
N LEU A 14 -4.51 1.32 12.14
CA LEU A 14 -4.55 0.68 10.83
C LEU A 14 -5.92 0.72 10.16
N SER A 15 -7.01 0.88 10.91
CA SER A 15 -8.36 0.87 10.33
C SER A 15 -8.60 1.99 9.31
N PRO A 16 -8.21 3.26 9.57
CA PRO A 16 -8.35 4.31 8.56
C PRO A 16 -7.52 4.03 7.30
N LEU A 17 -6.32 3.48 7.48
CA LEU A 17 -5.45 3.09 6.37
C LEU A 17 -6.11 2.00 5.50
N ALA A 18 -6.65 0.97 6.13
CA ALA A 18 -7.34 -0.10 5.41
C ALA A 18 -8.55 0.43 4.64
N ARG A 19 -9.27 1.40 5.21
CA ARG A 19 -10.41 2.05 4.55
C ARG A 19 -9.96 2.83 3.33
N GLU A 20 -8.88 3.59 3.42
CA GLU A 20 -8.33 4.32 2.29
C GLU A 20 -7.87 3.37 1.18
N GLU A 21 -7.22 2.27 1.54
CA GLU A 21 -6.78 1.28 0.55
C GLU A 21 -7.96 0.66 -0.20
N LEU A 22 -9.07 0.39 0.50
CA LEU A 22 -10.28 -0.10 -0.13
C LEU A 22 -10.88 0.93 -1.08
N GLU A 23 -10.91 2.20 -0.71
CA GLU A 23 -11.37 3.28 -1.57
C GLU A 23 -10.51 3.42 -2.82
N HIS A 24 -9.19 3.28 -2.69
CA HIS A 24 -8.27 3.29 -3.83
C HIS A 24 -8.55 2.11 -4.77
N PHE A 25 -8.77 0.93 -4.23
CA PHE A 25 -9.13 -0.25 -5.01
C PHE A 25 -10.42 -0.01 -5.80
N GLU A 26 -11.45 0.49 -5.15
CA GLU A 26 -12.73 0.78 -5.80
C GLU A 26 -12.59 1.82 -6.90
N ARG A 27 -11.78 2.84 -6.69
CA ARG A 27 -11.51 3.88 -7.68
C ARG A 27 -10.81 3.33 -8.91
N VAL A 28 -9.80 2.49 -8.72
CA VAL A 28 -9.09 1.83 -9.82
C VAL A 28 -10.03 0.87 -10.56
N GLN A 29 -10.83 0.10 -9.83
CA GLN A 29 -11.80 -0.82 -10.41
C GLN A 29 -12.82 -0.06 -11.28
N ALA A 30 -13.36 1.05 -10.81
CA ALA A 30 -14.30 1.87 -11.57
C ALA A 30 -13.66 2.41 -12.85
N LEU A 31 -12.39 2.82 -12.81
CA LEU A 31 -11.66 3.27 -13.98
C LEU A 31 -11.52 2.15 -15.02
N LEU A 32 -11.15 0.95 -14.57
CA LEU A 32 -11.01 -0.21 -15.44
C LEU A 32 -12.36 -0.58 -16.11
N GLU A 33 -13.45 -0.57 -15.35
CA GLU A 33 -14.78 -0.84 -15.87
C GLU A 33 -15.21 0.16 -16.95
N ARG A 34 -14.98 1.46 -16.71
CA ARG A 34 -15.29 2.50 -17.71
C ARG A 34 -14.49 2.34 -18.99
N ARG A 35 -13.30 1.76 -18.92
CA ARG A 35 -12.45 1.52 -20.08
C ARG A 35 -12.66 0.15 -20.72
N GLY A 36 -13.61 -0.63 -20.20
CA GLY A 36 -13.89 -1.97 -20.71
C GLY A 36 -12.77 -2.98 -20.45
N LEU A 37 -11.93 -2.72 -19.43
CA LEU A 37 -10.83 -3.61 -19.05
C LEU A 37 -11.26 -4.47 -17.87
N PRO A 38 -11.24 -5.80 -17.99
CA PRO A 38 -11.60 -6.67 -16.88
C PRO A 38 -10.52 -6.69 -15.81
N LEU A 39 -10.94 -6.81 -14.55
CA LEU A 39 -10.02 -7.09 -13.46
C LEU A 39 -9.51 -8.52 -13.61
N ARG A 40 -8.19 -8.68 -13.64
CA ARG A 40 -7.54 -9.98 -13.81
C ARG A 40 -6.64 -10.28 -12.64
N SER A 41 -6.50 -11.58 -12.33
CA SER A 41 -5.46 -12.02 -11.43
C SER A 41 -4.09 -11.88 -12.11
N LEU A 42 -3.18 -11.21 -11.45
CA LEU A 42 -1.80 -11.04 -11.90
C LEU A 42 -0.85 -11.68 -10.90
N ALA A 43 0.25 -12.22 -11.41
CA ALA A 43 1.31 -12.71 -10.55
C ALA A 43 1.90 -11.57 -9.72
N ALA A 44 2.09 -11.81 -8.42
CA ALA A 44 2.71 -10.82 -7.54
C ALA A 44 4.17 -10.57 -7.98
N PRO A 45 4.65 -9.31 -7.95
CA PRO A 45 6.05 -9.05 -8.20
C PRO A 45 6.95 -9.77 -7.21
N PRO A 46 8.12 -10.28 -7.63
CA PRO A 46 9.04 -11.00 -6.74
C PRO A 46 9.60 -10.15 -5.59
N TYR A 47 9.56 -8.83 -5.74
CA TYR A 47 10.03 -7.88 -4.75
C TYR A 47 9.33 -8.04 -3.39
N GLY A 48 7.99 -8.08 -3.38
CA GLY A 48 7.22 -8.23 -2.13
C GLY A 48 7.47 -9.57 -1.45
N ALA A 49 7.53 -10.66 -2.23
CA ALA A 49 7.82 -11.98 -1.71
C ALA A 49 9.24 -12.07 -1.13
N ALA A 50 10.22 -11.46 -1.80
CA ALA A 50 11.60 -11.45 -1.33
C ALA A 50 11.73 -10.71 0.01
N LEU A 51 11.07 -9.56 0.17
CA LEU A 51 11.07 -8.81 1.42
C LEU A 51 10.35 -9.58 2.54
N THR A 52 9.21 -10.18 2.23
CA THR A 52 8.43 -10.95 3.21
C THR A 52 9.21 -12.16 3.74
N ALA A 53 10.04 -12.77 2.91
CA ALA A 53 10.88 -13.89 3.30
C ALA A 53 11.93 -13.50 4.36
N LEU A 54 12.26 -12.21 4.48
CA LEU A 54 13.22 -11.71 5.48
C LEU A 54 12.59 -11.45 6.85
N VAL A 55 11.26 -11.47 6.95
CA VAL A 55 10.55 -11.22 8.21
C VAL A 55 10.83 -12.33 9.20
N ARG A 56 11.31 -11.98 10.39
CA ARG A 56 11.55 -12.94 11.48
C ARG A 56 10.22 -13.50 11.97
N ARG A 57 10.23 -14.72 12.47
CA ARG A 57 9.00 -15.43 12.84
C ARG A 57 8.55 -15.22 14.27
N ALA A 58 9.48 -14.88 15.17
CA ALA A 58 9.20 -14.71 16.61
C ALA A 58 8.80 -13.26 16.91
N GLU A 59 7.81 -13.08 17.79
CA GLU A 59 7.46 -11.77 18.32
C GLU A 59 8.45 -11.34 19.40
N PRO A 60 8.73 -10.02 19.57
CA PRO A 60 8.15 -8.88 18.86
C PRO A 60 8.81 -8.56 17.51
N ASP A 61 9.85 -9.27 17.14
CA ASP A 61 10.63 -9.02 15.93
C ASP A 61 9.80 -9.15 14.67
N ARG A 62 8.84 -10.08 14.66
CA ARG A 62 7.95 -10.29 13.53
C ARG A 62 7.10 -9.04 13.24
N MET A 63 6.54 -8.41 14.26
CA MET A 63 5.74 -7.20 14.10
C MET A 63 6.58 -6.06 13.58
N LEU A 64 7.77 -5.84 14.14
CA LEU A 64 8.69 -4.82 13.68
C LEU A 64 9.07 -5.02 12.22
N ASP A 65 9.50 -6.22 11.87
CA ASP A 65 9.91 -6.54 10.50
C ASP A 65 8.75 -6.39 9.51
N SER A 66 7.53 -6.78 9.91
CA SER A 66 6.34 -6.64 9.07
C SER A 66 6.05 -5.17 8.77
N PHE A 67 6.17 -4.27 9.75
CA PHE A 67 5.98 -2.84 9.53
C PHE A 67 7.10 -2.23 8.69
N LEU A 68 8.34 -2.66 8.87
CA LEU A 68 9.44 -2.21 8.02
C LEU A 68 9.24 -2.64 6.56
N VAL A 69 8.83 -3.88 6.33
CA VAL A 69 8.52 -4.37 4.97
C VAL A 69 7.37 -3.58 4.36
N ALA A 70 6.29 -3.36 5.12
CA ALA A 70 5.16 -2.56 4.64
C ALA A 70 5.60 -1.14 4.27
N GLY A 71 6.42 -0.51 5.11
CA GLY A 71 6.97 0.82 4.85
C GLY A 71 7.82 0.88 3.59
N LEU A 72 8.66 -0.13 3.37
CA LEU A 72 9.49 -0.20 2.16
C LEU A 72 8.63 -0.39 0.89
N ILE A 73 7.59 -1.20 0.97
CA ILE A 73 6.66 -1.39 -0.15
C ILE A 73 5.94 -0.09 -0.46
N GLU A 74 5.46 0.62 0.55
CA GLU A 74 4.80 1.93 0.38
C GLU A 74 5.76 2.96 -0.23
N ALA A 75 7.00 3.01 0.21
CA ALA A 75 8.00 3.92 -0.33
C ALA A 75 8.27 3.66 -1.82
N ARG A 76 8.34 2.38 -2.21
CA ARG A 76 8.53 2.00 -3.61
C ARG A 76 7.31 2.33 -4.45
N SER A 77 6.11 2.11 -3.93
CA SER A 77 4.86 2.48 -4.61
C SER A 77 4.79 3.99 -4.80
N HIS A 78 5.16 4.76 -3.79
CA HIS A 78 5.21 6.22 -3.86
C HIS A 78 6.14 6.68 -4.99
N GLU A 79 7.33 6.13 -5.09
CA GLU A 79 8.28 6.47 -6.15
C GLU A 79 7.70 6.18 -7.55
N ARG A 80 7.09 5.02 -7.74
CA ARG A 80 6.46 4.65 -9.00
C ARG A 80 5.29 5.54 -9.34
N MET A 81 4.43 5.85 -8.38
CA MET A 81 3.28 6.73 -8.58
C MET A 81 3.71 8.14 -8.91
N ALA A 82 4.81 8.64 -8.30
CA ALA A 82 5.35 9.95 -8.62
C ALA A 82 5.78 10.05 -10.10
N LEU A 83 6.45 9.01 -10.60
CA LEU A 83 6.86 8.95 -12.00
C LEU A 83 5.66 8.90 -12.94
N LEU A 84 4.65 8.10 -12.62
CA LEU A 84 3.43 7.98 -13.43
C LEU A 84 2.60 9.26 -13.40
N ALA A 85 2.50 9.92 -12.24
CA ALA A 85 1.80 11.20 -12.11
C ALA A 85 2.48 12.31 -12.94
N ALA A 86 3.81 12.29 -13.03
CA ALA A 86 4.57 13.30 -13.78
C ALA A 86 4.59 13.02 -15.28
N HIS A 87 4.64 11.76 -15.70
CA HIS A 87 4.99 11.39 -17.07
C HIS A 87 3.92 10.60 -17.82
N SER A 88 2.83 10.17 -17.20
CA SER A 88 1.77 9.46 -17.91
C SER A 88 1.15 10.36 -18.98
N PRO A 89 0.98 9.88 -20.22
CA PRO A 89 0.34 10.67 -21.28
C PRO A 89 -1.16 10.85 -21.09
N ASP A 90 -1.79 10.04 -20.23
CA ASP A 90 -3.22 10.07 -19.99
C ASP A 90 -3.55 11.01 -18.83
N PRO A 91 -4.31 12.11 -19.04
CA PRO A 91 -4.62 13.07 -17.98
C PRO A 91 -5.40 12.47 -16.80
N GLU A 92 -6.31 11.53 -17.07
CA GLU A 92 -7.08 10.86 -16.02
C GLU A 92 -6.19 10.01 -15.12
N LEU A 93 -5.22 9.30 -15.72
CA LEU A 93 -4.24 8.53 -14.96
C LEU A 93 -3.29 9.40 -14.16
N ARG A 94 -2.87 10.53 -14.72
CA ARG A 94 -2.02 11.48 -13.97
C ARG A 94 -2.73 11.99 -12.72
N GLU A 95 -4.01 12.33 -12.84
CA GLU A 95 -4.81 12.77 -11.70
C GLU A 95 -4.97 11.67 -10.65
N LEU A 96 -5.29 10.46 -11.09
CA LEU A 96 -5.42 9.30 -10.19
C LEU A 96 -4.12 9.04 -9.44
N TYR A 97 -3.00 8.97 -10.14
CA TYR A 97 -1.70 8.71 -9.50
C TYR A 97 -1.30 9.84 -8.56
N GLY A 98 -1.58 11.09 -8.91
CA GLY A 98 -1.33 12.24 -8.04
C GLY A 98 -2.11 12.16 -6.72
N ASP A 99 -3.36 11.75 -6.77
CA ASP A 99 -4.20 11.58 -5.58
C ASP A 99 -3.73 10.41 -4.72
N LEU A 100 -3.41 9.28 -5.36
CA LEU A 100 -2.88 8.10 -4.66
C LEU A 100 -1.53 8.39 -4.01
N LEU A 101 -0.70 9.21 -4.65
CA LEU A 101 0.60 9.60 -4.15
C LEU A 101 0.53 10.23 -2.76
N THR A 102 -0.43 11.12 -2.54
CA THR A 102 -0.64 11.79 -1.25
C THR A 102 -0.98 10.78 -0.15
N SER A 103 -1.86 9.83 -0.43
CA SER A 103 -2.26 8.78 0.53
C SER A 103 -1.08 7.85 0.84
N GLU A 104 -0.34 7.41 -0.17
CA GLU A 104 0.80 6.50 0.02
C GLU A 104 1.90 7.13 0.86
N ALA A 105 2.12 8.45 0.73
CA ALA A 105 3.07 9.17 1.57
C ALA A 105 2.66 9.12 3.05
N ARG A 106 1.37 9.28 3.35
CA ARG A 106 0.85 9.17 4.72
C ARG A 106 0.97 7.74 5.26
N HIS A 107 0.71 6.73 4.42
CA HIS A 107 0.84 5.32 4.81
C HIS A 107 2.29 4.97 5.14
N PHE A 108 3.25 5.43 4.35
CA PHE A 108 4.66 5.23 4.64
C PHE A 108 5.03 5.83 6.00
N GLY A 109 4.61 7.07 6.27
CA GLY A 109 4.87 7.73 7.54
C GLY A 109 4.27 6.99 8.72
N LEU A 110 3.05 6.46 8.58
CA LEU A 110 2.39 5.67 9.62
C LEU A 110 3.18 4.41 9.97
N TYR A 111 3.60 3.64 8.97
CA TYR A 111 4.39 2.43 9.22
C TYR A 111 5.72 2.75 9.90
N TRP A 112 6.34 3.85 9.52
CA TRP A 112 7.59 4.28 10.14
C TRP A 112 7.39 4.61 11.63
N VAL A 113 6.34 5.36 11.95
CA VAL A 113 6.00 5.69 13.34
C VAL A 113 5.69 4.42 14.15
N LEU A 114 4.98 3.47 13.58
CA LEU A 114 4.65 2.21 14.26
C LEU A 114 5.88 1.36 14.55
N CYS A 115 7.00 1.57 13.87
CA CYS A 115 8.26 0.89 14.15
C CYS A 115 9.02 1.49 15.35
N GLU A 116 8.68 2.70 15.75
CA GLU A 116 9.28 3.34 16.92
C GLU A 116 8.67 2.81 18.22
#